data_cde255e98c08aa7257d5a427ea058305
#
_entry.id   cde255e98c08aa7257d5a427ea058305
#
_cell.length_a   1.000
_cell.length_b   1.000
_cell.length_c   1.000
_cell.angle_alpha   90.00
_cell.angle_beta   90.00
_cell.angle_gamma   90.00
#
_symmetry.space_group_name_H-M   'P 1'
#
loop_
_entity.id
_entity.type
_entity.pdbx_description
1 polymer ?
#
loop_
_entity_poly.entity_id
_entity_poly.type
_entity_poly.pdbx_seq_one_letter_code
_entity_poly.pdbx_strand_id
1 'polypeptide(L)'
;EFKDIDIYDFTHYLLMVNREPNENNPTLNRLIQAVKDMQKESEKGSKSKEVSKQAVEKTEKGTKERAFKVIEDKEAFLKDLNAIKPTPLPKAIDTDSFLNAFNGVKNKENFIKHLQSKPDSAHRLAYLHLVEPTLKEPDITLIFKEQGKEVKKEHIKAFQGDPKTIYYFLVAQDNDSKLLTGLKVKPIYIKAEIDKADIIHSFIPQARTLKE
;
A
#
# COMPACT_ATOMS: atom_id res chain seq x y z
N GLU A 1 17.26 -10.73 20.16
CA GLU A 1 16.24 -9.67 20.00
C GLU A 1 16.21 -9.16 18.56
N PHE A 2 15.72 -10.01 17.62
CA PHE A 2 15.54 -9.67 16.21
C PHE A 2 14.07 -9.81 15.81
N LYS A 3 13.15 -9.45 16.71
CA LYS A 3 11.70 -9.69 16.52
C LYS A 3 11.00 -8.74 15.54
N ASP A 4 11.68 -7.69 15.06
CA ASP A 4 11.05 -6.62 14.29
C ASP A 4 11.76 -6.31 12.95
N ILE A 5 12.61 -7.20 12.46
CA ILE A 5 13.20 -7.03 11.13
C ILE A 5 12.37 -7.82 10.13
N ASP A 6 11.78 -7.11 9.17
CA ASP A 6 11.11 -7.74 8.05
C ASP A 6 12.10 -8.59 7.26
N ILE A 7 11.76 -9.86 7.08
CA ILE A 7 12.64 -10.83 6.42
C ILE A 7 12.97 -10.43 4.98
N TYR A 8 12.10 -9.64 4.34
CA TYR A 8 12.33 -9.10 3.00
C TYR A 8 13.36 -7.97 3.00
N ASP A 9 13.31 -7.05 3.94
CA ASP A 9 14.29 -5.97 4.10
C ASP A 9 15.65 -6.53 4.43
N PHE A 10 15.70 -7.57 5.24
CA PHE A 10 16.93 -8.25 5.60
C PHE A 10 17.54 -9.03 4.42
N THR A 11 16.73 -9.74 3.64
CA THR A 11 17.17 -10.46 2.46
C THR A 11 17.66 -9.49 1.39
N HIS A 12 16.98 -8.38 1.18
CA HIS A 12 17.39 -7.32 0.26
C HIS A 12 18.70 -6.66 0.71
N TYR A 13 18.87 -6.42 2.00
CA TYR A 13 20.12 -5.89 2.56
C TYR A 13 21.29 -6.85 2.34
N LEU A 14 21.11 -8.15 2.55
CA LEU A 14 22.14 -9.16 2.32
C LEU A 14 22.53 -9.30 0.83
N LEU A 15 21.58 -9.18 -0.08
CA LEU A 15 21.82 -9.19 -1.52
C LEU A 15 22.57 -7.93 -1.98
N MET A 16 22.29 -6.77 -1.39
CA MET A 16 22.94 -5.50 -1.73
C MET A 16 24.38 -5.41 -1.17
N VAL A 17 24.67 -6.09 -0.09
CA VAL A 17 25.98 -5.98 0.58
C VAL A 17 26.98 -6.95 -0.01
N ASN A 18 26.59 -8.00 -0.74
CA ASN A 18 27.43 -9.04 -1.40
C ASN A 18 28.84 -9.19 -0.76
N ARG A 19 28.89 -9.31 0.58
CA ARG A 19 30.13 -9.38 1.34
C ARG A 19 30.48 -10.80 1.69
N GLU A 20 31.75 -11.14 1.46
CA GLU A 20 32.37 -12.33 1.99
C GLU A 20 32.26 -12.35 3.52
N PRO A 21 32.18 -13.55 4.14
CA PRO A 21 32.19 -13.68 5.58
C PRO A 21 33.37 -12.93 6.20
N ASN A 22 33.10 -12.13 7.21
CA ASN A 22 34.14 -11.35 7.88
C ASN A 22 34.48 -11.98 9.23
N GLU A 23 35.75 -12.32 9.44
CA GLU A 23 36.23 -12.96 10.67
C GLU A 23 35.93 -12.13 11.93
N ASN A 24 35.75 -10.82 11.79
CA ASN A 24 35.49 -9.92 12.91
C ASN A 24 34.02 -9.77 13.29
N ASN A 25 33.09 -10.47 12.62
CA ASN A 25 31.68 -10.39 12.94
C ASN A 25 30.98 -11.76 12.92
N PRO A 26 31.13 -12.57 13.97
CA PRO A 26 30.58 -13.94 14.04
C PRO A 26 29.05 -13.97 13.95
N THR A 27 28.36 -12.93 14.38
CA THR A 27 26.89 -12.84 14.31
C THR A 27 26.42 -12.67 12.87
N LEU A 28 27.10 -11.81 12.09
CA LEU A 28 26.81 -11.63 10.66
C LEU A 28 27.10 -12.92 9.88
N ASN A 29 28.18 -13.63 10.20
CA ASN A 29 28.54 -14.87 9.55
C ASN A 29 27.49 -15.97 9.78
N ARG A 30 26.92 -16.08 10.98
CA ARG A 30 25.82 -17.00 11.29
C ARG A 30 24.55 -16.68 10.49
N LEU A 31 24.25 -15.41 10.32
CA LEU A 31 23.11 -14.94 9.52
C LEU A 31 23.31 -15.25 8.02
N ILE A 32 24.48 -14.98 7.48
CA ILE A 32 24.83 -15.32 6.09
C ILE A 32 24.72 -16.84 5.86
N GLN A 33 25.16 -17.65 6.80
CA GLN A 33 25.06 -19.10 6.70
C GLN A 33 23.61 -19.58 6.75
N ALA A 34 22.78 -19.03 7.65
CA ALA A 34 21.37 -19.37 7.76
C ALA A 34 20.60 -19.07 6.44
N VAL A 35 20.88 -17.94 5.78
CA VAL A 35 20.28 -17.59 4.50
C VAL A 35 20.75 -18.54 3.39
N LYS A 36 22.02 -18.90 3.35
CA LYS A 36 22.55 -19.89 2.38
C LYS A 36 21.92 -21.28 2.57
N ASP A 37 21.64 -21.67 3.80
CA ASP A 37 20.99 -22.95 4.11
C ASP A 37 19.52 -22.95 3.67
N MET A 38 18.78 -21.84 3.90
CA MET A 38 17.42 -21.68 3.40
C MET A 38 17.32 -21.68 1.87
N GLN A 39 18.29 -21.08 1.17
CA GLN A 39 18.35 -21.12 -0.28
C GLN A 39 18.59 -22.55 -0.81
N LYS A 40 19.45 -23.32 -0.16
CA LYS A 40 19.70 -24.73 -0.53
C LYS A 40 18.49 -25.63 -0.29
N GLU A 41 17.67 -25.36 0.71
CA GLU A 41 16.42 -26.09 0.94
C GLU A 41 15.36 -25.74 -0.11
N SER A 42 15.29 -24.48 -0.54
CA SER A 42 14.42 -24.04 -1.63
C SER A 42 14.77 -24.70 -2.98
N GLU A 43 16.06 -24.88 -3.27
CA GLU A 43 16.51 -25.56 -4.50
C GLU A 43 16.28 -27.09 -4.48
N LYS A 44 16.30 -27.73 -3.30
CA LYS A 44 15.99 -29.15 -3.15
C LYS A 44 14.50 -29.47 -3.24
N GLY A 45 13.62 -28.50 -2.94
CA GLY A 45 12.17 -28.62 -3.07
C GLY A 45 11.63 -28.64 -4.50
N SER A 46 12.48 -28.39 -5.51
CA SER A 46 12.08 -28.33 -6.92
C SER A 46 12.00 -29.68 -7.65
N LYS A 47 12.22 -30.80 -6.97
CA LYS A 47 12.20 -32.15 -7.56
C LYS A 47 11.34 -33.18 -6.83
N SER A 48 10.11 -32.80 -6.46
CA SER A 48 9.08 -33.82 -6.23
C SER A 48 7.70 -33.22 -6.53
N LYS A 49 7.27 -33.45 -7.75
CA LYS A 49 5.88 -33.37 -8.14
C LYS A 49 5.10 -34.52 -7.51
N GLU A 50 3.85 -34.20 -7.16
CA GLU A 50 2.75 -35.09 -6.80
C GLU A 50 2.83 -35.71 -5.40
N VAL A 51 2.00 -35.18 -4.56
CA VAL A 51 0.99 -35.74 -3.69
C VAL A 51 0.62 -34.73 -2.60
N SER A 52 -0.61 -34.33 -2.64
CA SER A 52 -1.54 -33.83 -1.60
C SER A 52 -2.04 -32.41 -1.77
N LYS A 53 -3.01 -32.32 -2.67
CA LYS A 53 -4.12 -31.37 -2.54
C LYS A 53 -4.98 -31.78 -1.34
N GLN A 54 -4.62 -31.41 -0.13
CA GLN A 54 -5.55 -31.46 1.03
C GLN A 54 -4.81 -31.22 2.35
N ALA A 55 -4.09 -30.12 2.52
CA ALA A 55 -3.67 -29.61 3.83
C ALA A 55 -3.12 -28.18 3.80
N VAL A 56 -3.73 -27.28 3.03
CA VAL A 56 -3.40 -25.84 3.08
C VAL A 56 -4.69 -25.04 3.20
N GLU A 57 -5.46 -25.36 4.20
CA GLU A 57 -6.59 -24.56 4.63
C GLU A 57 -6.55 -24.41 6.15
N LYS A 58 -5.62 -23.60 6.63
CA LYS A 58 -5.63 -22.93 7.93
C LYS A 58 -4.22 -22.47 8.26
N THR A 59 -3.89 -21.29 7.85
CA THR A 59 -3.00 -20.28 8.45
C THR A 59 -2.33 -19.49 7.34
N GLU A 60 -3.04 -18.58 6.78
CA GLU A 60 -2.45 -17.39 6.14
C GLU A 60 -3.54 -16.34 5.99
N LYS A 61 -3.71 -15.49 7.00
CA LYS A 61 -4.12 -14.12 6.77
C LYS A 61 -2.91 -13.33 6.25
N GLY A 62 -2.30 -13.82 5.21
CA GLY A 62 -1.43 -13.06 4.35
C GLY A 62 -2.31 -12.09 3.57
N THR A 63 -2.09 -10.81 3.70
CA THR A 63 -2.66 -9.78 2.83
C THR A 63 -2.31 -10.16 1.40
N LYS A 64 -3.31 -10.66 0.69
CA LYS A 64 -3.19 -10.99 -0.72
C LYS A 64 -2.87 -9.68 -1.43
N GLU A 65 -1.65 -9.50 -1.90
CA GLU A 65 -1.27 -8.31 -2.65
C GLU A 65 -2.24 -8.16 -3.82
N ARG A 66 -2.92 -7.01 -3.88
CA ARG A 66 -3.83 -6.71 -4.96
C ARG A 66 -3.04 -6.51 -6.25
N ALA A 67 -3.48 -7.15 -7.32
CA ALA A 67 -2.91 -6.93 -8.64
C ALA A 67 -3.11 -5.47 -9.06
N PHE A 68 -2.05 -4.86 -9.58
CA PHE A 68 -2.05 -3.50 -10.09
C PHE A 68 -1.32 -3.42 -11.43
N LYS A 69 -1.60 -2.34 -12.18
CA LYS A 69 -0.89 -2.00 -13.40
C LYS A 69 -0.09 -0.73 -13.16
N VAL A 70 1.18 -0.74 -13.57
CA VAL A 70 1.99 0.48 -13.64
C VAL A 70 1.60 1.27 -14.88
N ILE A 71 1.26 2.54 -14.70
CA ILE A 71 0.81 3.43 -15.77
C ILE A 71 2.01 4.19 -16.35
N GLU A 72 2.27 3.99 -17.63
CA GLU A 72 3.32 4.67 -18.37
C GLU A 72 2.78 5.90 -19.10
N ASP A 73 1.58 5.81 -19.67
CA ASP A 73 0.90 6.89 -20.38
C ASP A 73 -0.11 7.60 -19.47
N LYS A 74 0.30 8.71 -18.90
CA LYS A 74 -0.53 9.52 -17.98
C LYS A 74 -1.74 10.14 -18.69
N GLU A 75 -1.59 10.57 -19.93
CA GLU A 75 -2.69 11.19 -20.68
C GLU A 75 -3.80 10.20 -21.01
N ALA A 76 -3.44 8.98 -21.43
CA ALA A 76 -4.40 7.92 -21.66
C ALA A 76 -5.08 7.53 -20.33
N PHE A 77 -4.33 7.46 -19.24
CA PHE A 77 -4.87 7.11 -17.92
C PHE A 77 -5.86 8.15 -17.39
N LEU A 78 -5.67 9.42 -17.67
CA LEU A 78 -6.63 10.47 -17.28
C LEU A 78 -8.03 10.24 -17.87
N LYS A 79 -8.13 9.60 -19.02
CA LYS A 79 -9.42 9.21 -19.62
C LYS A 79 -10.07 8.06 -18.86
N ASP A 80 -9.28 7.19 -18.26
CA ASP A 80 -9.76 6.02 -17.51
C ASP A 80 -10.28 6.38 -16.11
N LEU A 81 -10.04 7.60 -15.60
CA LEU A 81 -10.56 8.03 -14.31
C LEU A 81 -12.10 7.93 -14.23
N ASN A 82 -12.78 8.13 -15.34
CA ASN A 82 -14.25 7.99 -15.41
C ASN A 82 -14.71 6.52 -15.39
N ALA A 83 -13.79 5.57 -15.62
CA ALA A 83 -14.07 4.14 -15.58
C ALA A 83 -13.95 3.55 -14.17
N ILE A 84 -13.52 4.32 -13.17
CA ILE A 84 -13.47 3.87 -11.78
C ILE A 84 -14.89 3.58 -11.30
N LYS A 85 -15.15 2.34 -10.91
CA LYS A 85 -16.41 1.96 -10.30
C LYS A 85 -16.43 2.37 -8.82
N PRO A 86 -17.29 3.32 -8.42
CA PRO A 86 -17.34 3.76 -7.02
C PRO A 86 -17.73 2.62 -6.07
N THR A 87 -17.06 2.55 -4.93
CA THR A 87 -17.40 1.63 -3.84
C THR A 87 -18.52 2.21 -2.98
N PRO A 88 -19.46 1.39 -2.46
CA PRO A 88 -20.44 1.87 -1.50
C PRO A 88 -19.80 2.55 -0.29
N LEU A 89 -20.41 3.62 0.23
CA LEU A 89 -19.91 4.30 1.44
C LEU A 89 -19.96 3.35 2.63
N PRO A 90 -18.86 3.19 3.39
CA PRO A 90 -18.89 2.50 4.66
C PRO A 90 -19.68 3.30 5.71
N LYS A 91 -20.02 2.66 6.82
CA LYS A 91 -20.67 3.31 7.95
C LYS A 91 -19.75 4.39 8.53
N ALA A 92 -20.31 5.57 8.78
CA ALA A 92 -19.61 6.67 9.45
C ALA A 92 -19.09 6.25 10.84
N ILE A 93 -17.91 6.72 11.21
CA ILE A 93 -17.27 6.45 12.51
C ILE A 93 -16.88 7.79 13.18
N ASP A 94 -16.84 7.78 14.51
CA ASP A 94 -16.30 8.89 15.29
C ASP A 94 -14.76 8.78 15.46
N THR A 95 -14.18 9.78 16.09
CA THR A 95 -12.72 9.84 16.33
C THR A 95 -12.24 8.69 17.20
N ASP A 96 -12.97 8.30 18.22
CA ASP A 96 -12.59 7.21 19.13
C ASP A 96 -12.61 5.87 18.40
N SER A 97 -13.65 5.61 17.60
CA SER A 97 -13.74 4.45 16.73
C SER A 97 -12.60 4.40 15.72
N PHE A 98 -12.23 5.54 15.14
CA PHE A 98 -11.10 5.61 14.22
C PHE A 98 -9.78 5.23 14.89
N LEU A 99 -9.51 5.74 16.09
CA LEU A 99 -8.28 5.43 16.83
C LEU A 99 -8.14 3.93 17.14
N ASN A 100 -9.26 3.23 17.27
CA ASN A 100 -9.31 1.80 17.54
C ASN A 100 -9.53 0.92 16.30
N ALA A 101 -9.81 1.53 15.13
CA ALA A 101 -10.37 0.83 13.97
C ALA A 101 -9.42 -0.15 13.30
N PHE A 102 -8.15 0.21 13.13
CA PHE A 102 -7.24 -0.63 12.38
C PHE A 102 -5.79 -0.54 12.86
N ASN A 103 -5.07 -1.64 12.64
CA ASN A 103 -3.66 -1.77 12.97
C ASN A 103 -2.78 -1.36 11.76
N GLY A 104 -1.49 -1.12 12.02
CA GLY A 104 -0.51 -0.81 10.99
C GLY A 104 -0.22 0.67 10.81
N VAL A 105 -1.06 1.58 11.35
CA VAL A 105 -0.81 3.02 11.37
C VAL A 105 -0.31 3.42 12.75
N LYS A 106 0.88 4.03 12.79
CA LYS A 106 1.58 4.37 14.04
C LYS A 106 1.20 5.74 14.60
N ASN A 107 0.69 6.65 13.77
CA ASN A 107 0.49 8.06 14.13
C ASN A 107 -0.98 8.51 14.08
N LYS A 108 -1.94 7.64 14.35
CA LYS A 108 -3.38 7.95 14.24
C LYS A 108 -3.79 9.20 15.02
N GLU A 109 -3.29 9.36 16.24
CA GLU A 109 -3.59 10.54 17.07
C GLU A 109 -3.05 11.84 16.46
N ASN A 110 -1.82 11.83 15.97
CA ASN A 110 -1.24 12.99 15.31
C ASN A 110 -1.95 13.31 13.98
N PHE A 111 -2.40 12.30 13.27
CA PHE A 111 -3.21 12.46 12.07
C PHE A 111 -4.54 13.17 12.40
N ILE A 112 -5.25 12.74 13.44
CA ILE A 112 -6.48 13.42 13.90
C ILE A 112 -6.20 14.86 14.29
N LYS A 113 -5.16 15.13 15.09
CA LYS A 113 -4.75 16.50 15.47
C LYS A 113 -4.46 17.35 14.23
N HIS A 114 -3.80 16.79 13.24
CA HIS A 114 -3.54 17.47 11.97
C HIS A 114 -4.83 17.84 11.24
N LEU A 115 -5.79 16.92 11.13
CA LEU A 115 -7.08 17.21 10.50
C LEU A 115 -7.86 18.28 11.28
N GLN A 116 -7.82 18.23 12.62
CA GLN A 116 -8.46 19.23 13.50
C GLN A 116 -7.85 20.62 13.36
N SER A 117 -6.58 20.74 13.02
CA SER A 117 -5.89 22.02 12.82
C SER A 117 -6.24 22.73 11.51
N LYS A 118 -6.94 22.08 10.60
CA LYS A 118 -7.29 22.66 9.30
C LYS A 118 -8.53 23.53 9.37
N PRO A 119 -8.64 24.59 8.54
CA PRO A 119 -9.82 25.45 8.50
C PRO A 119 -11.11 24.69 8.21
N ASP A 120 -11.04 23.62 7.43
CA ASP A 120 -12.14 22.73 7.05
C ASP A 120 -12.21 21.45 7.92
N SER A 121 -11.77 21.52 9.17
CA SER A 121 -11.62 20.36 10.06
C SER A 121 -12.91 19.56 10.23
N ALA A 122 -14.06 20.20 10.41
CA ALA A 122 -15.33 19.51 10.55
C ALA A 122 -15.66 18.65 9.29
N HIS A 123 -15.37 19.18 8.10
CA HIS A 123 -15.55 18.47 6.85
C HIS A 123 -14.57 17.29 6.71
N ARG A 124 -13.31 17.46 7.12
CA ARG A 124 -12.31 16.39 7.09
C ARG A 124 -12.62 15.26 8.08
N LEU A 125 -13.05 15.61 9.29
CA LEU A 125 -13.42 14.62 10.32
C LEU A 125 -14.69 13.84 9.95
N ALA A 126 -15.59 14.42 9.17
CA ALA A 126 -16.79 13.74 8.68
C ALA A 126 -16.50 12.57 7.73
N TYR A 127 -15.29 12.45 7.20
CA TYR A 127 -14.88 11.40 6.28
C TYR A 127 -13.83 10.43 6.85
N LEU A 128 -13.67 10.36 8.17
CA LEU A 128 -12.71 9.42 8.80
C LEU A 128 -12.97 7.96 8.42
N HIS A 129 -14.22 7.56 8.18
CA HIS A 129 -14.61 6.22 7.76
C HIS A 129 -14.09 5.83 6.36
N LEU A 130 -13.59 6.79 5.58
CA LEU A 130 -13.02 6.54 4.26
C LEU A 130 -11.50 6.28 4.30
N VAL A 131 -10.84 6.55 5.43
CA VAL A 131 -9.38 6.42 5.57
C VAL A 131 -8.93 4.97 5.41
N GLU A 132 -9.47 4.06 6.19
CA GLU A 132 -9.07 2.65 6.17
C GLU A 132 -9.33 1.97 4.83
N PRO A 133 -10.52 2.08 4.20
CA PRO A 133 -10.76 1.52 2.87
C PRO A 133 -9.83 2.09 1.81
N THR A 134 -9.51 3.39 1.87
CA THR A 134 -8.61 4.02 0.90
C THR A 134 -7.17 3.56 1.08
N LEU A 135 -6.73 3.34 2.31
CA LEU A 135 -5.38 2.84 2.61
C LEU A 135 -5.22 1.39 2.18
N LYS A 136 -6.17 0.54 2.51
CA LYS A 136 -6.12 -0.91 2.25
C LYS A 136 -6.45 -1.31 0.82
N GLU A 137 -7.38 -0.60 0.20
CA GLU A 137 -7.91 -0.94 -1.13
C GLU A 137 -8.04 0.30 -2.03
N PRO A 138 -6.96 1.03 -2.31
CA PRO A 138 -7.01 2.19 -3.19
C PRO A 138 -7.40 1.77 -4.61
N ASP A 139 -8.00 2.69 -5.36
CA ASP A 139 -8.20 2.54 -6.81
C ASP A 139 -6.95 2.99 -7.58
N ILE A 140 -6.26 3.99 -7.04
CA ILE A 140 -5.02 4.54 -7.60
C ILE A 140 -4.04 4.80 -6.46
N THR A 141 -2.77 4.49 -6.67
CA THR A 141 -1.67 4.91 -5.80
C THR A 141 -0.65 5.68 -6.61
N LEU A 142 -0.36 6.90 -6.18
CA LEU A 142 0.68 7.77 -6.74
C LEU A 142 1.90 7.70 -5.83
N ILE A 143 3.06 7.40 -6.40
CA ILE A 143 4.32 7.29 -5.67
C ILE A 143 5.21 8.46 -6.05
N PHE A 144 5.72 9.15 -5.04
CA PHE A 144 6.63 10.30 -5.19
C PHE A 144 8.01 9.96 -4.66
N LYS A 145 9.02 10.30 -5.42
CA LYS A 145 10.42 10.04 -5.10
C LYS A 145 11.25 11.32 -5.07
N GLU A 146 12.20 11.38 -4.16
CA GLU A 146 13.26 12.38 -4.15
C GLU A 146 14.61 11.66 -4.12
N GLN A 147 15.51 12.03 -5.01
CA GLN A 147 16.83 11.38 -5.14
C GLN A 147 16.75 9.84 -5.24
N GLY A 148 15.73 9.33 -5.95
CA GLY A 148 15.50 7.90 -6.15
C GLY A 148 14.86 7.15 -4.97
N LYS A 149 14.59 7.82 -3.85
CA LYS A 149 13.93 7.24 -2.68
C LYS A 149 12.47 7.67 -2.61
N GLU A 150 11.58 6.76 -2.25
CA GLU A 150 10.18 7.06 -2.00
C GLU A 150 10.06 7.98 -0.78
N VAL A 151 9.38 9.12 -0.95
CA VAL A 151 9.14 10.10 0.11
C VAL A 151 7.70 10.11 0.58
N LYS A 152 6.75 9.80 -0.29
CA LYS A 152 5.32 9.67 0.05
C LYS A 152 4.58 8.86 -0.99
N LYS A 153 3.41 8.35 -0.58
CA LYS A 153 2.37 7.81 -1.45
C LYS A 153 1.08 8.60 -1.28
N GLU A 154 0.35 8.75 -2.36
CA GLU A 154 -0.99 9.32 -2.36
C GLU A 154 -1.96 8.24 -2.85
N HIS A 155 -2.86 7.82 -1.96
CA HIS A 155 -3.87 6.83 -2.27
C HIS A 155 -5.20 7.52 -2.58
N ILE A 156 -5.86 7.09 -3.65
CA ILE A 156 -7.12 7.66 -4.11
C ILE A 156 -8.13 6.54 -4.24
N LYS A 157 -9.32 6.75 -3.69
CA LYS A 157 -10.43 5.81 -3.83
C LYS A 157 -11.72 6.57 -4.11
N ALA A 158 -12.53 6.01 -5.04
CA ALA A 158 -13.84 6.50 -5.38
C ALA A 158 -14.92 5.81 -4.55
N PHE A 159 -15.84 6.60 -3.97
CA PHE A 159 -16.98 6.12 -3.21
C PHE A 159 -18.28 6.64 -3.83
N GLN A 160 -19.35 5.86 -3.67
CA GLN A 160 -20.68 6.29 -4.08
C GLN A 160 -21.12 7.47 -3.22
N GLY A 161 -21.43 8.58 -3.86
CA GLY A 161 -22.03 9.75 -3.24
C GLY A 161 -23.42 10.01 -3.80
N ASP A 162 -24.16 10.91 -3.18
CA ASP A 162 -25.44 11.39 -3.67
C ASP A 162 -25.36 12.92 -3.80
N PRO A 163 -25.48 13.47 -5.00
CA PRO A 163 -25.65 12.84 -6.32
C PRO A 163 -24.36 12.47 -7.05
N LYS A 164 -23.18 12.77 -6.49
CA LYS A 164 -21.89 12.64 -7.19
C LYS A 164 -20.92 11.73 -6.48
N THR A 165 -20.09 11.04 -7.25
CA THR A 165 -18.95 10.27 -6.75
C THR A 165 -18.06 11.11 -5.83
N ILE A 166 -17.69 10.53 -4.70
CA ILE A 166 -16.75 11.10 -3.74
C ILE A 166 -15.38 10.49 -4.02
N TYR A 167 -14.39 11.34 -4.29
CA TYR A 167 -12.99 10.92 -4.36
C TYR A 167 -12.29 11.29 -3.07
N TYR A 168 -11.84 10.26 -2.33
CA TYR A 168 -11.06 10.45 -1.14
C TYR A 168 -9.57 10.32 -1.44
N PHE A 169 -8.78 11.25 -0.93
CA PHE A 169 -7.36 11.39 -1.16
C PHE A 169 -6.64 11.29 0.17
N LEU A 170 -5.73 10.32 0.29
CA LEU A 170 -5.01 10.02 1.52
C LEU A 170 -3.50 10.02 1.25
N VAL A 171 -2.75 10.81 2.00
CA VAL A 171 -1.29 10.88 1.89
C VAL A 171 -0.65 10.09 3.01
N ALA A 172 0.24 9.18 2.66
CA ALA A 172 0.96 8.31 3.59
C ALA A 172 2.47 8.33 3.34
N GLN A 173 3.22 8.00 4.37
CA GLN A 173 4.68 7.80 4.36
C GLN A 173 5.04 6.50 5.08
N ASP A 174 6.34 6.16 5.07
CA ASP A 174 6.91 5.04 5.82
C ASP A 174 6.17 3.72 5.55
N ASN A 175 6.04 3.38 4.26
CA ASN A 175 5.32 2.19 3.81
C ASN A 175 3.91 2.09 4.40
N ASP A 176 3.14 3.19 4.28
CA ASP A 176 1.75 3.33 4.74
C ASP A 176 1.54 3.27 6.27
N SER A 177 2.62 3.23 7.04
CA SER A 177 2.51 3.21 8.51
C SER A 177 2.28 4.59 9.14
N LYS A 178 2.49 5.66 8.38
CA LYS A 178 2.32 7.05 8.81
C LYS A 178 1.39 7.80 7.88
N LEU A 179 0.28 8.32 8.41
CA LEU A 179 -0.65 9.16 7.68
C LEU A 179 -0.29 10.64 7.81
N LEU A 180 -0.28 11.38 6.71
CA LEU A 180 0.01 12.82 6.70
C LEU A 180 -1.26 13.65 6.65
N THR A 181 -2.14 13.39 5.70
CA THR A 181 -3.41 14.09 5.55
C THR A 181 -4.43 13.26 4.77
N GLY A 182 -5.71 13.57 4.92
CA GLY A 182 -6.79 12.96 4.18
C GLY A 182 -7.91 13.94 3.95
N LEU A 183 -8.45 13.97 2.73
CA LEU A 183 -9.54 14.87 2.35
C LEU A 183 -10.29 14.40 1.11
N LYS A 184 -11.51 14.88 0.97
CA LYS A 184 -12.28 14.77 -0.27
C LYS A 184 -11.72 15.75 -1.30
N VAL A 185 -11.51 15.30 -2.53
CA VAL A 185 -10.96 16.10 -3.61
C VAL A 185 -11.84 16.09 -4.85
N LYS A 186 -11.64 17.06 -5.72
CA LYS A 186 -12.26 17.11 -7.05
C LYS A 186 -11.38 16.38 -8.08
N PRO A 187 -11.95 15.87 -9.19
CA PRO A 187 -11.17 15.20 -10.24
C PRO A 187 -10.02 16.03 -10.80
N ILE A 188 -10.15 17.35 -10.87
CA ILE A 188 -9.09 18.23 -11.35
C ILE A 188 -7.85 18.21 -10.43
N TYR A 189 -8.05 18.05 -9.13
CA TYR A 189 -6.96 17.89 -8.17
C TYR A 189 -6.21 16.57 -8.39
N ILE A 190 -6.95 15.49 -8.64
CA ILE A 190 -6.38 14.17 -8.95
C ILE A 190 -5.53 14.25 -10.22
N LYS A 191 -6.01 14.90 -11.28
CA LYS A 191 -5.26 15.10 -12.52
C LYS A 191 -3.93 15.82 -12.27
N ALA A 192 -3.94 16.89 -11.49
CA ALA A 192 -2.73 17.64 -11.16
C ALA A 192 -1.71 16.80 -10.38
N GLU A 193 -2.15 15.95 -9.48
CA GLU A 193 -1.27 15.05 -8.72
C GLU A 193 -0.72 13.90 -9.59
N ILE A 194 -1.52 13.36 -10.50
CA ILE A 194 -1.07 12.36 -11.49
C ILE A 194 0.08 12.91 -12.33
N ASP A 195 -0.02 14.16 -12.80
CA ASP A 195 1.03 14.79 -13.59
C ASP A 195 2.36 14.91 -12.84
N LYS A 196 2.32 15.11 -11.53
CA LYS A 196 3.50 15.24 -10.66
C LYS A 196 4.09 13.92 -10.20
N ALA A 197 3.32 12.82 -10.19
CA ALA A 197 3.75 11.55 -9.66
C ALA A 197 4.88 10.92 -10.48
N ASP A 198 5.82 10.27 -9.79
CA ASP A 198 6.91 9.52 -10.43
C ASP A 198 6.45 8.15 -10.92
N ILE A 199 5.62 7.46 -10.12
CA ILE A 199 5.07 6.14 -10.46
C ILE A 199 3.57 6.15 -10.13
N ILE A 200 2.77 5.53 -11.00
CA ILE A 200 1.32 5.39 -10.82
C ILE A 200 0.97 3.91 -10.84
N HIS A 201 0.35 3.44 -9.77
CA HIS A 201 -0.26 2.12 -9.70
C HIS A 201 -1.77 2.23 -9.84
N SER A 202 -2.34 1.59 -10.85
CA SER A 202 -3.77 1.49 -11.06
C SER A 202 -4.29 0.13 -10.62
N PHE A 203 -5.27 0.12 -9.74
CA PHE A 203 -5.99 -1.07 -9.31
C PHE A 203 -7.36 -1.18 -10.00
N ILE A 204 -7.62 -0.33 -10.98
CA ILE A 204 -8.86 -0.33 -11.76
C ILE A 204 -8.87 -1.59 -12.63
N PRO A 205 -9.91 -2.44 -12.54
CA PRO A 205 -10.03 -3.60 -13.41
C PRO A 205 -10.07 -3.16 -14.88
N GLN A 206 -9.21 -3.73 -15.69
CA GLN A 206 -9.30 -3.50 -17.14
C GLN A 206 -10.59 -4.14 -17.64
N ALA A 207 -11.36 -3.38 -18.43
CA ALA A 207 -12.42 -3.97 -19.25
C ALA A 207 -11.77 -5.07 -20.11
N ARG A 208 -12.19 -6.32 -19.89
CA ARG A 208 -11.79 -7.41 -20.78
C ARG A 208 -12.32 -7.03 -22.16
N THR A 209 -11.45 -6.67 -23.06
CA THR A 209 -11.77 -6.65 -24.49
C THR A 209 -12.13 -8.07 -24.85
N LEU A 210 -13.43 -8.37 -24.94
CA LEU A 210 -13.90 -9.57 -25.60
C LEU A 210 -13.39 -9.44 -27.05
N LYS A 211 -12.35 -10.18 -27.37
CA LYS A 211 -11.99 -10.42 -28.76
C LYS A 211 -13.13 -11.26 -29.33
N GLU A 212 -13.93 -10.64 -30.21
CA GLU A 212 -14.76 -11.35 -31.15
C GLU A 212 -13.89 -12.24 -32.04
#